data_f3034150bae5987abfe7dc0eb0e5506e
#
_entry.id   f3034150bae5987abfe7dc0eb0e5506e
#
_cell.length_a   1.000
_cell.length_b   1.000
_cell.length_c   1.000
_cell.angle_alpha   90.00
_cell.angle_beta   90.00
_cell.angle_gamma   90.00
#
_symmetry.space_group_name_H-M   'P 1'
#
loop_
_entity.id
_entity.type
_entity.pdbx_description
1 polymer ?
#
loop_
_entity_poly.entity_id
_entity_poly.type
_entity_poly.pdbx_seq_one_letter_code
_entity_poly.pdbx_strand_id
1 'polypeptide(L)'
;MSNPSTHQQVADFTHSSNFANVLEQAGCSLLVSTYQAGQLCAFGTHEGKLHVELQPFALAMGIAVSPQRVAVGTRGLIWQLEPAGRSIARGLEPAGLYDAALLPRTARVCGNIQSHEMAYIDNQLWVVNTLFSCLATIEPGYSFVPRWKPHFVSDCYQPGDRCHLNGLAVDGGVPRFVTAMAETDAPNAWRERKHETGVLMDVASNEVVSRGFAMPHSPRVHDGRVWVLDSGRGELVVVDPATGGRETVTAFPGYVRGLSFWGPLAFVGLSRIRETSVFGGLPIAAQKQELKCGIGVVDLRSGRQLASFQFSSGVEEIFAVEVLPGVRCPAIRPPATFGTSEPQEAEIWVAPPPEGNLDRLAPIAGPEPISVVSSG
;
A
#
# COMPACT_ATOMS: atom_id res chain seq x y z
N MET A 1 -6.90 -31.87 -20.25
CA MET A 1 -7.15 -30.70 -19.37
C MET A 1 -6.15 -29.65 -19.78
N SER A 2 -6.62 -28.59 -20.43
CA SER A 2 -5.80 -27.50 -20.98
C SER A 2 -5.23 -26.69 -19.86
N ASN A 3 -3.90 -26.56 -19.82
CA ASN A 3 -3.13 -25.71 -18.94
C ASN A 3 -3.68 -24.26 -19.03
N PRO A 4 -4.07 -23.60 -17.94
CA PRO A 4 -4.35 -22.18 -18.02
C PRO A 4 -3.00 -21.48 -18.24
N SER A 5 -2.83 -20.99 -19.48
CA SER A 5 -1.75 -20.07 -19.81
C SER A 5 -1.79 -18.91 -18.81
N THR A 6 -0.75 -18.74 -18.04
CA THR A 6 -0.46 -17.52 -17.26
C THR A 6 -0.33 -16.38 -18.27
N HIS A 7 -1.44 -15.75 -18.60
CA HIS A 7 -1.41 -14.48 -19.33
C HIS A 7 -0.79 -13.46 -18.40
N GLN A 8 0.49 -13.18 -18.60
CA GLN A 8 1.12 -12.00 -18.04
C GLN A 8 0.30 -10.82 -18.55
N GLN A 9 -0.38 -10.11 -17.66
CA GLN A 9 -1.24 -9.00 -18.05
C GLN A 9 -0.33 -7.90 -18.61
N VAL A 10 -0.40 -7.70 -19.92
CA VAL A 10 0.35 -6.64 -20.60
C VAL A 10 -0.36 -5.33 -20.29
N ALA A 11 0.31 -4.43 -19.62
CA ALA A 11 -0.17 -3.09 -19.38
C ALA A 11 0.58 -2.12 -20.29
N ASP A 12 -0.17 -1.35 -21.09
CA ASP A 12 0.42 -0.26 -21.86
C ASP A 12 0.47 1.00 -21.02
N PHE A 13 1.50 1.80 -21.20
CA PHE A 13 1.67 3.04 -20.47
C PHE A 13 2.42 4.12 -21.27
N THR A 14 2.25 5.34 -20.82
CA THR A 14 3.01 6.50 -21.26
C THR A 14 3.53 7.26 -20.05
N HIS A 15 4.57 8.06 -20.21
CA HIS A 15 5.09 8.92 -19.15
C HIS A 15 5.67 10.22 -19.73
N SER A 16 5.73 11.26 -18.90
CA SER A 16 6.45 12.49 -19.25
C SER A 16 7.95 12.19 -19.43
N SER A 17 8.60 12.91 -20.33
CA SER A 17 10.01 12.68 -20.67
C SER A 17 10.97 12.75 -19.49
N ASN A 18 10.60 13.45 -18.44
CA ASN A 18 11.41 13.64 -17.24
C ASN A 18 11.06 12.69 -16.07
N PHE A 19 10.07 11.79 -16.20
CA PHE A 19 9.63 10.92 -15.10
C PHE A 19 10.78 10.02 -14.60
N ALA A 20 11.49 9.35 -15.51
CA ALA A 20 12.65 8.54 -15.16
C ALA A 20 13.75 9.38 -14.48
N ASN A 21 14.06 10.56 -15.03
CA ASN A 21 15.08 11.43 -14.48
C ASN A 21 14.74 11.93 -13.07
N VAL A 22 13.46 12.18 -12.76
CA VAL A 22 13.02 12.56 -11.41
C VAL A 22 13.30 11.43 -10.41
N LEU A 23 12.98 10.18 -10.74
CA LEU A 23 13.27 9.02 -9.86
C LEU A 23 14.78 8.82 -9.69
N GLU A 24 15.55 8.93 -10.79
CA GLU A 24 16.99 8.74 -10.75
C GLU A 24 17.70 9.81 -9.91
N GLN A 25 17.34 11.08 -10.08
CA GLN A 25 17.88 12.19 -9.29
C GLN A 25 17.46 12.11 -7.81
N ALA A 26 16.24 11.65 -7.53
CA ALA A 26 15.76 11.41 -6.18
C ALA A 26 16.45 10.21 -5.51
N GLY A 27 17.09 9.33 -6.27
CA GLY A 27 17.75 8.11 -5.76
C GLY A 27 16.76 7.13 -5.14
N CYS A 28 15.57 7.00 -5.71
CA CYS A 28 14.50 6.16 -5.21
C CYS A 28 13.76 5.43 -6.34
N SER A 29 12.97 4.45 -5.95
CA SER A 29 11.98 3.78 -6.77
C SER A 29 10.64 3.76 -6.06
N LEU A 30 9.59 3.30 -6.74
CA LEU A 30 8.24 3.23 -6.18
C LEU A 30 7.72 1.80 -6.19
N LEU A 31 6.99 1.44 -5.14
CA LEU A 31 6.06 0.31 -5.11
C LEU A 31 4.64 0.83 -5.20
N VAL A 32 3.85 0.19 -6.06
CA VAL A 32 2.47 0.59 -6.33
C VAL A 32 1.59 -0.64 -6.35
N SER A 33 0.54 -0.67 -5.56
CA SER A 33 -0.47 -1.72 -5.60
C SER A 33 -1.67 -1.32 -6.45
N THR A 34 -2.24 -2.32 -7.14
CA THR A 34 -3.39 -2.15 -8.03
C THR A 34 -4.47 -3.14 -7.63
N TYR A 35 -5.50 -2.70 -6.96
CA TYR A 35 -6.48 -3.58 -6.35
C TYR A 35 -7.14 -4.55 -7.36
N GLN A 36 -7.85 -4.00 -8.36
CA GLN A 36 -8.60 -4.81 -9.32
C GLN A 36 -7.71 -5.55 -10.31
N ALA A 37 -6.64 -4.91 -10.77
CA ALA A 37 -5.67 -5.55 -11.67
C ALA A 37 -4.83 -6.64 -10.97
N GLY A 38 -4.84 -6.66 -9.62
CA GLY A 38 -4.17 -7.70 -8.83
C GLY A 38 -2.65 -7.71 -9.02
N GLN A 39 -2.03 -6.54 -9.14
CA GLN A 39 -0.60 -6.40 -9.35
C GLN A 39 0.06 -5.60 -8.24
N LEU A 40 1.28 -5.96 -7.91
CA LEU A 40 2.28 -5.11 -7.26
C LEU A 40 3.26 -4.66 -8.33
N CYS A 41 3.35 -3.35 -8.54
CA CYS A 41 4.21 -2.77 -9.56
C CYS A 41 5.43 -2.13 -8.91
N ALA A 42 6.61 -2.32 -9.53
CA ALA A 42 7.82 -1.58 -9.20
C ALA A 42 8.16 -0.61 -10.34
N PHE A 43 8.45 0.63 -9.96
CA PHE A 43 8.90 1.67 -10.88
C PHE A 43 10.32 2.07 -10.50
N GLY A 44 11.26 1.73 -11.33
CA GLY A 44 12.68 2.02 -11.11
C GLY A 44 13.34 2.63 -12.33
N THR A 45 14.64 2.91 -12.21
CA THR A 45 15.45 3.43 -13.30
C THR A 45 16.74 2.63 -13.45
N HIS A 46 17.13 2.42 -14.68
CA HIS A 46 18.41 1.83 -15.04
C HIS A 46 18.95 2.56 -16.27
N GLU A 47 20.17 3.06 -16.20
CA GLU A 47 20.85 3.81 -17.28
C GLU A 47 19.98 4.95 -17.86
N GLY A 48 19.32 5.72 -16.97
CA GLY A 48 18.46 6.85 -17.37
C GLY A 48 17.10 6.47 -17.97
N LYS A 49 16.77 5.17 -18.05
CA LYS A 49 15.50 4.66 -18.58
C LYS A 49 14.58 4.20 -17.47
N LEU A 50 13.29 4.46 -17.65
CA LEU A 50 12.27 3.90 -16.76
C LEU A 50 12.14 2.39 -16.97
N HIS A 51 12.16 1.65 -15.87
CA HIS A 51 11.83 0.24 -15.82
C HIS A 51 10.57 0.05 -14.97
N VAL A 52 9.59 -0.68 -15.51
CA VAL A 52 8.33 -0.98 -14.82
C VAL A 52 8.14 -2.48 -14.79
N GLU A 53 8.05 -3.03 -13.59
CA GLU A 53 7.78 -4.46 -13.37
C GLU A 53 6.40 -4.62 -12.74
N LEU A 54 5.59 -5.54 -13.27
CA LEU A 54 4.27 -5.89 -12.74
C LEU A 54 4.30 -7.34 -12.29
N GLN A 55 3.97 -7.59 -11.03
CA GLN A 55 3.94 -8.93 -10.47
C GLN A 55 2.59 -9.25 -9.84
N PRO A 56 2.05 -10.46 -10.02
CA PRO A 56 0.73 -10.83 -9.54
C PRO A 56 0.68 -10.90 -8.01
N PHE A 57 -0.15 -10.05 -7.42
CA PHE A 57 -0.55 -10.04 -6.01
C PHE A 57 -2.07 -9.83 -5.95
N ALA A 58 -2.82 -10.91 -5.81
CA ALA A 58 -4.27 -10.87 -5.92
C ALA A 58 -4.92 -9.87 -4.96
N LEU A 59 -5.62 -8.88 -5.52
CA LEU A 59 -6.28 -7.80 -4.77
C LEU A 59 -5.30 -7.06 -3.83
N ALA A 60 -4.12 -6.69 -4.32
CA ALA A 60 -3.14 -5.93 -3.56
C ALA A 60 -3.71 -4.57 -3.11
N MET A 61 -3.62 -4.31 -1.80
CA MET A 61 -4.15 -3.12 -1.13
C MET A 61 -2.99 -2.31 -0.51
N GLY A 62 -3.04 -2.06 0.80
CA GLY A 62 -2.03 -1.31 1.52
C GLY A 62 -0.64 -1.91 1.39
N ILE A 63 0.36 -1.04 1.39
CA ILE A 63 1.79 -1.38 1.42
C ILE A 63 2.40 -0.71 2.64
N ALA A 64 3.29 -1.39 3.34
CA ALA A 64 4.14 -0.78 4.36
C ALA A 64 5.61 -1.09 4.06
N VAL A 65 6.46 -0.08 4.09
CA VAL A 65 7.88 -0.18 3.81
C VAL A 65 8.68 0.07 5.09
N SER A 66 9.66 -0.77 5.36
CA SER A 66 10.71 -0.55 6.35
C SER A 66 12.06 -0.92 5.76
N PRO A 67 13.20 -0.55 6.37
CA PRO A 67 14.52 -0.92 5.86
C PRO A 67 14.73 -2.43 5.73
N GLN A 68 14.04 -3.25 6.53
CA GLN A 68 14.25 -4.71 6.59
C GLN A 68 13.20 -5.48 5.80
N ARG A 69 12.04 -4.90 5.48
CA ARG A 69 10.94 -5.65 4.89
C ARG A 69 9.84 -4.75 4.34
N VAL A 70 9.07 -5.32 3.43
CA VAL A 70 7.87 -4.72 2.86
C VAL A 70 6.68 -5.60 3.18
N ALA A 71 5.60 -5.04 3.71
CA ALA A 71 4.33 -5.74 3.84
C ALA A 71 3.39 -5.34 2.70
N VAL A 72 2.67 -6.32 2.14
CA VAL A 72 1.65 -6.12 1.09
C VAL A 72 0.37 -6.80 1.54
N GLY A 73 -0.66 -5.99 1.81
CA GLY A 73 -2.00 -6.49 2.11
C GLY A 73 -2.69 -7.00 0.86
N THR A 74 -3.30 -8.19 0.98
CA THR A 74 -4.10 -8.80 -0.08
C THR A 74 -5.39 -9.34 0.50
N ARG A 75 -6.20 -10.02 -0.30
CA ARG A 75 -7.43 -10.61 0.20
C ARG A 75 -7.15 -11.75 1.19
N GLY A 76 -7.31 -11.46 2.47
CA GLY A 76 -7.18 -12.44 3.55
C GLY A 76 -5.75 -12.74 4.00
N LEU A 77 -4.75 -12.19 3.33
CA LEU A 77 -3.34 -12.36 3.65
C LEU A 77 -2.60 -11.02 3.70
N ILE A 78 -1.59 -10.95 4.54
CA ILE A 78 -0.56 -9.93 4.48
C ILE A 78 0.76 -10.63 4.16
N TRP A 79 1.28 -10.39 2.98
CA TRP A 79 2.58 -10.88 2.55
C TRP A 79 3.68 -10.05 3.14
N GLN A 80 4.76 -10.71 3.56
CA GLN A 80 5.98 -10.06 3.99
C GLN A 80 7.09 -10.41 3.01
N LEU A 81 7.59 -9.38 2.33
CA LEU A 81 8.70 -9.47 1.41
C LEU A 81 9.95 -8.95 2.10
N GLU A 82 11.06 -9.65 1.94
CA GLU A 82 12.35 -9.27 2.49
C GLU A 82 13.34 -9.00 1.36
N PRO A 83 14.21 -7.99 1.52
CA PRO A 83 15.24 -7.72 0.53
C PRO A 83 16.25 -8.87 0.50
N ALA A 84 16.49 -9.39 -0.70
CA ALA A 84 17.59 -10.32 -0.95
C ALA A 84 18.93 -9.58 -1.03
N GLY A 85 20.02 -10.32 -0.80
CA GLY A 85 21.36 -9.78 -0.95
C GLY A 85 21.61 -9.22 -2.37
N ARG A 86 22.46 -8.20 -2.49
CA ARG A 86 22.76 -7.54 -3.77
C ARG A 86 23.29 -8.49 -4.85
N SER A 87 24.01 -9.55 -4.47
CA SER A 87 24.50 -10.57 -5.40
C SER A 87 23.34 -11.30 -6.08
N ILE A 88 22.30 -11.64 -5.32
CA ILE A 88 21.08 -12.28 -5.82
C ILE A 88 20.38 -11.35 -6.78
N ALA A 89 20.15 -10.09 -6.37
CA ALA A 89 19.46 -9.11 -7.22
C ALA A 89 20.16 -8.94 -8.58
N ARG A 90 21.48 -8.83 -8.59
CA ARG A 90 22.27 -8.68 -9.83
C ARG A 90 22.31 -9.93 -10.71
N GLY A 91 22.11 -11.11 -10.13
CA GLY A 91 22.02 -12.37 -10.84
C GLY A 91 20.67 -12.66 -11.46
N LEU A 92 19.61 -11.89 -11.11
CA LEU A 92 18.29 -12.03 -11.73
C LEU A 92 18.34 -11.56 -13.18
N GLU A 93 17.59 -12.24 -14.04
CA GLU A 93 17.48 -11.86 -15.45
C GLU A 93 16.50 -10.67 -15.64
N PRO A 94 16.87 -9.67 -16.44
CA PRO A 94 18.16 -9.50 -17.15
C PRO A 94 19.29 -9.17 -16.18
N ALA A 95 20.40 -9.89 -16.33
CA ALA A 95 21.54 -9.78 -15.41
C ALA A 95 22.09 -8.34 -15.32
N GLY A 96 22.29 -7.86 -14.10
CA GLY A 96 22.80 -6.51 -13.83
C GLY A 96 21.78 -5.39 -13.86
N LEU A 97 20.52 -5.67 -14.23
CA LEU A 97 19.44 -4.66 -14.24
C LEU A 97 19.06 -4.23 -12.82
N TYR A 98 18.91 -5.19 -11.91
CA TYR A 98 18.35 -4.94 -10.58
C TYR A 98 19.43 -4.65 -9.54
N ASP A 99 19.17 -3.68 -8.67
CA ASP A 99 20.02 -3.34 -7.51
C ASP A 99 19.43 -3.82 -6.17
N ALA A 100 18.17 -4.24 -6.16
CA ALA A 100 17.49 -4.88 -5.04
C ALA A 100 16.52 -5.95 -5.56
N ALA A 101 16.19 -6.94 -4.73
CA ALA A 101 15.14 -7.90 -5.00
C ALA A 101 14.30 -8.10 -3.74
N LEU A 102 12.98 -8.05 -3.88
CA LEU A 102 12.01 -8.25 -2.82
C LEU A 102 11.38 -9.63 -2.98
N LEU A 103 11.62 -10.50 -1.99
CA LEU A 103 11.18 -11.90 -2.02
C LEU A 103 10.12 -12.15 -0.96
N PRO A 104 8.96 -12.75 -1.29
CA PRO A 104 7.98 -13.15 -0.30
C PRO A 104 8.56 -14.26 0.58
N ARG A 105 8.72 -13.99 1.88
CA ARG A 105 9.28 -14.95 2.84
C ARG A 105 8.23 -15.52 3.78
N THR A 106 7.26 -14.68 4.18
CA THR A 106 6.17 -15.12 5.06
C THR A 106 4.85 -14.50 4.63
N ALA A 107 3.76 -15.14 5.03
CA ALA A 107 2.42 -14.57 4.93
C ALA A 107 1.67 -14.74 6.25
N ARG A 108 0.87 -13.75 6.62
CA ARG A 108 -0.02 -13.79 7.78
C ARG A 108 -1.45 -13.92 7.32
N VAL A 109 -2.15 -14.92 7.85
CA VAL A 109 -3.60 -15.06 7.63
C VAL A 109 -4.31 -14.05 8.52
N CYS A 110 -4.94 -13.06 7.92
CA CYS A 110 -5.67 -12.00 8.64
C CYS A 110 -7.19 -12.05 8.38
N GLY A 111 -7.67 -12.89 7.44
CA GLY A 111 -9.02 -12.81 6.93
C GLY A 111 -9.23 -11.58 6.06
N ASN A 112 -10.42 -11.42 5.51
CA ASN A 112 -10.74 -10.28 4.63
C ASN A 112 -10.99 -8.99 5.46
N ILE A 113 -9.96 -8.49 6.12
CA ILE A 113 -10.03 -7.27 6.94
C ILE A 113 -10.07 -5.97 6.12
N GLN A 114 -9.91 -6.06 4.80
CA GLN A 114 -9.78 -4.90 3.92
C GLN A 114 -8.65 -3.97 4.39
N SER A 115 -7.41 -4.47 4.39
CA SER A 115 -6.21 -3.77 4.87
C SER A 115 -5.87 -2.57 3.97
N HIS A 116 -6.59 -1.45 4.19
CA HIS A 116 -6.50 -0.28 3.33
C HIS A 116 -5.15 0.39 3.39
N GLU A 117 -4.63 0.61 4.57
CA GLU A 117 -3.32 1.22 4.76
C GLU A 117 -2.56 0.50 5.87
N MET A 118 -1.24 0.51 5.79
CA MET A 118 -0.38 -0.16 6.76
C MET A 118 0.87 0.68 7.02
N ALA A 119 1.45 0.52 8.20
CA ALA A 119 2.72 1.13 8.57
C ALA A 119 3.49 0.26 9.55
N TYR A 120 4.82 0.28 9.47
CA TYR A 120 5.66 -0.26 10.51
C TYR A 120 5.96 0.83 11.56
N ILE A 121 5.64 0.53 12.82
CA ILE A 121 5.93 1.37 13.98
C ILE A 121 6.65 0.47 14.98
N ASP A 122 7.89 0.79 15.36
CA ASP A 122 8.73 -0.01 16.27
C ASP A 122 8.77 -1.51 15.89
N ASN A 123 8.99 -1.79 14.61
CA ASN A 123 8.94 -3.14 14.02
C ASN A 123 7.58 -3.86 14.09
N GLN A 124 6.56 -3.26 14.70
CA GLN A 124 5.21 -3.77 14.72
C GLN A 124 4.46 -3.32 13.48
N LEU A 125 3.79 -4.24 12.79
CA LEU A 125 2.93 -3.90 11.66
C LEU A 125 1.56 -3.45 12.17
N TRP A 126 1.24 -2.18 11.89
CA TRP A 126 -0.07 -1.58 12.08
C TRP A 126 -0.86 -1.64 10.77
N VAL A 127 -2.16 -1.86 10.89
CA VAL A 127 -3.07 -1.95 9.74
C VAL A 127 -4.36 -1.19 10.02
N VAL A 128 -4.83 -0.48 9.01
CA VAL A 128 -6.18 0.04 8.97
C VAL A 128 -7.11 -1.11 8.59
N ASN A 129 -7.82 -1.63 9.58
CA ASN A 129 -8.82 -2.68 9.42
C ASN A 129 -10.17 -2.06 9.11
N THR A 130 -10.45 -1.84 7.84
CA THR A 130 -11.66 -1.13 7.39
C THR A 130 -12.92 -1.90 7.70
N LEU A 131 -12.90 -3.23 7.51
CA LEU A 131 -14.08 -4.05 7.77
C LEU A 131 -14.53 -3.98 9.24
N PHE A 132 -13.58 -3.84 10.18
CA PHE A 132 -13.85 -3.73 11.61
C PHE A 132 -13.80 -2.29 12.13
N SER A 133 -13.54 -1.32 11.25
CA SER A 133 -13.49 0.13 11.56
C SER A 133 -12.51 0.47 12.71
N CYS A 134 -11.31 -0.11 12.69
CA CYS A 134 -10.30 0.09 13.72
C CYS A 134 -8.87 0.13 13.16
N LEU A 135 -7.95 0.71 13.93
CA LEU A 135 -6.54 0.42 13.80
C LEU A 135 -6.23 -0.87 14.57
N ALA A 136 -5.47 -1.75 13.95
CA ALA A 136 -5.07 -3.02 14.53
C ALA A 136 -3.59 -3.30 14.32
N THR A 137 -3.03 -4.20 15.11
CA THR A 137 -1.70 -4.76 14.91
C THR A 137 -1.79 -6.20 14.45
N ILE A 138 -0.79 -6.64 13.68
CA ILE A 138 -0.67 -8.04 13.24
C ILE A 138 0.33 -8.72 14.17
N GLU A 139 -0.16 -9.71 14.93
CA GLU A 139 0.60 -10.39 15.99
C GLU A 139 0.57 -11.89 15.85
N PRO A 140 1.58 -12.61 16.39
CA PRO A 140 1.52 -14.06 16.49
C PRO A 140 0.31 -14.52 17.30
N GLY A 141 -0.35 -15.60 16.84
CA GLY A 141 -1.48 -16.21 17.54
C GLY A 141 -2.85 -15.65 17.21
N TYR A 142 -2.91 -14.45 16.57
CA TYR A 142 -4.16 -13.82 16.16
C TYR A 142 -4.10 -13.33 14.71
N SER A 143 -5.25 -13.24 14.05
CA SER A 143 -5.36 -12.64 12.73
C SER A 143 -5.09 -11.13 12.77
N PHE A 144 -5.56 -10.47 13.81
CA PHE A 144 -5.26 -9.07 14.14
C PHE A 144 -5.66 -8.78 15.59
N VAL A 145 -5.11 -7.72 16.17
CA VAL A 145 -5.45 -7.23 17.51
C VAL A 145 -5.88 -5.78 17.42
N PRO A 146 -7.15 -5.42 17.70
CA PRO A 146 -7.61 -4.03 17.70
C PRO A 146 -6.84 -3.21 18.73
N ARG A 147 -6.42 -2.00 18.34
CA ARG A 147 -5.65 -1.08 19.19
C ARG A 147 -6.35 0.26 19.42
N TRP A 148 -7.13 0.70 18.46
CA TRP A 148 -7.85 1.96 18.52
C TRP A 148 -9.05 1.91 17.57
N LYS A 149 -10.11 2.64 17.91
CA LYS A 149 -11.26 2.87 17.05
C LYS A 149 -11.76 4.30 17.19
N PRO A 150 -12.42 4.88 16.18
CA PRO A 150 -13.10 6.16 16.32
C PRO A 150 -14.11 6.15 17.46
N HIS A 151 -14.25 7.28 18.18
CA HIS A 151 -15.14 7.40 19.32
C HIS A 151 -16.60 7.12 18.96
N PHE A 152 -17.02 7.43 17.73
CA PHE A 152 -18.37 7.22 17.23
C PHE A 152 -18.64 5.76 16.77
N VAL A 153 -17.63 4.92 16.68
CA VAL A 153 -17.81 3.48 16.41
C VAL A 153 -18.02 2.74 17.72
N SER A 154 -19.19 2.13 17.91
CA SER A 154 -19.53 1.44 19.16
C SER A 154 -18.76 0.15 19.35
N ASP A 155 -18.59 -0.65 18.29
CA ASP A 155 -17.99 -1.98 18.32
C ASP A 155 -17.05 -2.20 17.15
N CYS A 156 -15.81 -2.62 17.45
CA CYS A 156 -14.78 -3.03 16.49
C CYS A 156 -14.43 -4.52 16.53
N TYR A 157 -15.22 -5.32 17.23
CA TYR A 157 -15.06 -6.78 17.27
C TYR A 157 -16.03 -7.49 16.31
N GLN A 158 -16.95 -6.76 15.71
CA GLN A 158 -17.87 -7.26 14.68
C GLN A 158 -17.60 -6.60 13.34
N PRO A 159 -17.57 -7.37 12.23
CA PRO A 159 -17.43 -6.79 10.90
C PRO A 159 -18.65 -5.92 10.55
N GLY A 160 -18.44 -4.89 9.72
CA GLY A 160 -19.55 -4.02 9.31
C GLY A 160 -19.16 -2.86 8.42
N ASP A 161 -17.87 -2.54 8.29
CA ASP A 161 -17.42 -1.38 7.52
C ASP A 161 -18.25 -0.12 7.87
N ARG A 162 -18.26 0.23 9.15
CA ARG A 162 -19.19 1.23 9.71
C ARG A 162 -18.91 2.64 9.23
N CYS A 163 -17.65 3.03 9.22
CA CYS A 163 -17.21 4.38 8.83
C CYS A 163 -16.27 4.41 7.64
N HIS A 164 -15.88 3.26 7.13
CA HIS A 164 -14.85 3.08 6.12
C HIS A 164 -13.55 3.79 6.50
N LEU A 165 -13.02 3.40 7.67
CA LEU A 165 -11.69 3.82 8.10
C LEU A 165 -10.67 3.33 7.06
N ASN A 166 -9.81 4.22 6.50
CA ASN A 166 -9.05 3.87 5.32
C ASN A 166 -7.62 4.40 5.26
N GLY A 167 -7.27 5.39 6.08
CA GLY A 167 -5.94 5.99 6.05
C GLY A 167 -5.29 6.08 7.41
N LEU A 168 -3.95 6.02 7.44
CA LEU A 168 -3.12 6.12 8.63
C LEU A 168 -1.88 6.98 8.36
N ALA A 169 -1.74 8.08 9.08
CA ALA A 169 -0.50 8.83 9.18
C ALA A 169 0.24 8.49 10.47
N VAL A 170 1.55 8.28 10.35
CA VAL A 170 2.46 8.08 11.48
C VAL A 170 3.29 9.35 11.67
N ASP A 171 3.44 9.78 12.90
CA ASP A 171 4.30 10.89 13.28
C ASP A 171 4.96 10.60 14.63
N GLY A 172 6.26 10.91 14.76
CA GLY A 172 7.00 10.64 15.98
C GLY A 172 7.00 9.16 16.42
N GLY A 173 6.86 8.22 15.47
CA GLY A 173 6.84 6.79 15.79
C GLY A 173 5.52 6.29 16.38
N VAL A 174 4.42 7.03 16.24
CA VAL A 174 3.09 6.63 16.73
C VAL A 174 2.01 6.88 15.66
N PRO A 175 0.87 6.15 15.67
CA PRO A 175 -0.30 6.50 14.89
C PRO A 175 -0.77 7.90 15.27
N ARG A 176 -0.85 8.81 14.29
CA ARG A 176 -1.16 10.21 14.58
C ARG A 176 -2.49 10.66 14.02
N PHE A 177 -2.73 10.45 12.73
CA PHE A 177 -3.99 10.82 12.09
C PHE A 177 -4.55 9.65 11.30
N VAL A 178 -5.88 9.61 11.20
CA VAL A 178 -6.61 8.67 10.36
C VAL A 178 -7.65 9.39 9.52
N THR A 179 -8.01 8.78 8.38
CA THR A 179 -9.14 9.22 7.56
C THR A 179 -10.26 8.19 7.57
N ALA A 180 -11.49 8.66 7.55
CA ALA A 180 -12.70 7.86 7.38
C ALA A 180 -13.67 8.55 6.42
N MET A 181 -14.55 7.76 5.78
CA MET A 181 -15.54 8.30 4.82
C MET A 181 -16.69 9.03 5.48
N ALA A 182 -17.00 8.70 6.74
CA ALA A 182 -18.06 9.36 7.49
C ALA A 182 -17.98 9.06 8.99
N GLU A 183 -18.57 9.91 9.81
CA GLU A 183 -18.84 9.69 11.24
C GLU A 183 -20.11 8.84 11.41
N THR A 184 -20.02 7.54 11.08
CA THR A 184 -21.17 6.61 11.12
C THR A 184 -20.82 5.33 11.86
N ASP A 185 -21.83 4.71 12.49
CA ASP A 185 -21.72 3.47 13.24
C ASP A 185 -22.59 2.31 12.68
N ALA A 186 -23.51 2.60 11.77
CA ALA A 186 -24.26 1.57 11.09
C ALA A 186 -23.45 0.95 9.94
N PRO A 187 -23.55 -0.36 9.70
CA PRO A 187 -22.83 -1.02 8.63
C PRO A 187 -23.09 -0.38 7.26
N ASN A 188 -22.00 -0.02 6.57
CA ASN A 188 -21.99 0.62 5.24
C ASN A 188 -22.73 1.97 5.12
N ALA A 189 -23.16 2.61 6.21
CA ALA A 189 -23.91 3.88 6.19
C ALA A 189 -23.11 5.04 5.59
N TRP A 190 -21.78 4.98 5.61
CA TRP A 190 -20.89 5.97 4.99
C TRP A 190 -21.17 6.20 3.49
N ARG A 191 -21.82 5.25 2.79
CA ARG A 191 -22.03 5.30 1.34
C ARG A 191 -23.00 6.39 0.91
N GLU A 192 -23.96 6.78 1.75
CA GLU A 192 -25.05 7.69 1.38
C GLU A 192 -24.56 9.10 1.03
N ARG A 193 -23.62 9.65 1.83
CA ARG A 193 -23.13 11.02 1.68
C ARG A 193 -21.61 11.11 1.53
N LYS A 194 -20.97 10.06 1.02
CA LYS A 194 -19.52 9.94 0.86
C LYS A 194 -18.81 11.10 0.14
N HIS A 195 -19.56 11.90 -0.63
CA HIS A 195 -19.06 13.05 -1.37
C HIS A 195 -18.76 14.29 -0.49
N GLU A 196 -19.16 14.27 0.79
CA GLU A 196 -19.03 15.44 1.68
C GLU A 196 -18.83 15.09 3.16
N THR A 197 -18.92 13.82 3.56
CA THR A 197 -18.92 13.41 4.98
C THR A 197 -17.56 12.90 5.47
N GLY A 198 -16.56 12.86 4.60
CA GLY A 198 -15.23 12.41 4.96
C GLY A 198 -14.58 13.26 6.05
N VAL A 199 -13.78 12.60 6.89
CA VAL A 199 -13.13 13.20 8.06
C VAL A 199 -11.66 12.85 8.16
N LEU A 200 -10.90 13.77 8.77
CA LEU A 200 -9.58 13.54 9.32
C LEU A 200 -9.68 13.57 10.84
N MET A 201 -9.15 12.58 11.54
CA MET A 201 -9.18 12.47 13.00
C MET A 201 -7.76 12.40 13.55
N ASP A 202 -7.56 12.97 14.74
CA ASP A 202 -6.40 12.77 15.57
C ASP A 202 -6.57 11.51 16.42
N VAL A 203 -5.60 10.60 16.36
CA VAL A 203 -5.68 9.31 17.05
C VAL A 203 -5.54 9.48 18.58
N ALA A 204 -4.69 10.39 19.02
CA ALA A 204 -4.39 10.57 20.43
C ALA A 204 -5.56 11.18 21.22
N SER A 205 -6.19 12.22 20.68
CA SER A 205 -7.38 12.84 21.28
C SER A 205 -8.68 12.08 20.94
N ASN A 206 -8.66 11.27 19.88
CA ASN A 206 -9.82 10.64 19.27
C ASN A 206 -10.88 11.65 18.77
N GLU A 207 -10.44 12.86 18.41
CA GLU A 207 -11.32 13.95 17.96
C GLU A 207 -11.21 14.14 16.43
N VAL A 208 -12.30 14.62 15.82
CA VAL A 208 -12.31 14.99 14.41
C VAL A 208 -11.66 16.35 14.23
N VAL A 209 -10.54 16.38 13.48
CA VAL A 209 -9.75 17.56 13.17
C VAL A 209 -10.34 18.35 12.01
N SER A 210 -10.77 17.67 10.96
CA SER A 210 -11.34 18.33 9.76
C SER A 210 -12.42 17.47 9.12
N ARG A 211 -13.47 18.13 8.60
CA ARG A 211 -14.67 17.51 8.01
C ARG A 211 -14.90 17.98 6.58
N GLY A 212 -15.81 17.32 5.89
CA GLY A 212 -16.29 17.77 4.58
C GLY A 212 -15.42 17.33 3.41
N PHE A 213 -14.62 16.29 3.57
CA PHE A 213 -13.90 15.67 2.46
C PHE A 213 -14.82 14.79 1.61
N ALA A 214 -14.48 14.65 0.34
CA ALA A 214 -15.08 13.68 -0.57
C ALA A 214 -14.20 12.42 -0.63
N MET A 215 -14.50 11.43 0.19
CA MET A 215 -13.74 10.15 0.26
C MET A 215 -12.24 10.37 0.50
N PRO A 216 -11.80 10.93 1.65
CA PRO A 216 -10.38 11.19 1.91
C PRO A 216 -9.57 9.91 2.04
N HIS A 217 -8.31 9.95 1.59
CA HIS A 217 -7.36 8.84 1.71
C HIS A 217 -5.95 9.31 2.07
N SER A 218 -5.11 8.36 2.45
CA SER A 218 -3.66 8.50 2.55
C SER A 218 -3.20 9.75 3.31
N PRO A 219 -3.67 9.97 4.55
CA PRO A 219 -3.15 11.03 5.37
C PRO A 219 -1.64 10.79 5.60
N ARG A 220 -0.86 11.86 5.63
CA ARG A 220 0.58 11.81 5.93
C ARG A 220 1.00 13.02 6.74
N VAL A 221 2.00 12.85 7.58
CA VAL A 221 2.75 13.97 8.17
C VAL A 221 4.08 14.05 7.45
N HIS A 222 4.36 15.20 6.85
CA HIS A 222 5.61 15.46 6.15
C HIS A 222 6.01 16.94 6.32
N ASP A 223 7.25 17.18 6.70
CA ASP A 223 7.79 18.52 7.02
C ASP A 223 6.90 19.32 8.00
N GLY A 224 6.39 18.63 9.05
CA GLY A 224 5.55 19.24 10.08
C GLY A 224 4.14 19.64 9.61
N ARG A 225 3.75 19.27 8.41
CA ARG A 225 2.42 19.53 7.81
C ARG A 225 1.61 18.25 7.67
N VAL A 226 0.29 18.37 7.81
CA VAL A 226 -0.63 17.27 7.60
C VAL A 226 -1.17 17.32 6.18
N TRP A 227 -0.96 16.25 5.44
CA TRP A 227 -1.35 16.10 4.04
C TRP A 227 -2.45 15.07 3.92
N VAL A 228 -3.43 15.30 3.05
CA VAL A 228 -4.54 14.37 2.79
C VAL A 228 -4.86 14.40 1.29
N LEU A 229 -5.23 13.26 0.75
CA LEU A 229 -5.85 13.18 -0.58
C LEU A 229 -7.37 13.33 -0.45
N ASP A 230 -7.95 14.43 -0.94
CA ASP A 230 -9.40 14.59 -1.11
C ASP A 230 -9.83 13.91 -2.41
N SER A 231 -9.92 12.57 -2.34
CA SER A 231 -9.92 11.69 -3.51
C SER A 231 -11.07 11.94 -4.46
N GLY A 232 -12.26 12.18 -3.91
CA GLY A 232 -13.47 12.46 -4.72
C GLY A 232 -13.45 13.83 -5.40
N ARG A 233 -12.50 14.72 -5.05
CA ARG A 233 -12.22 15.98 -5.76
C ARG A 233 -10.97 15.89 -6.62
N GLY A 234 -10.15 14.85 -6.46
CA GLY A 234 -8.89 14.71 -7.17
C GLY A 234 -7.80 15.64 -6.65
N GLU A 235 -7.79 15.97 -5.37
CA GLU A 235 -6.95 17.02 -4.81
C GLU A 235 -5.95 16.50 -3.78
N LEU A 236 -4.73 17.03 -3.80
CA LEU A 236 -3.77 16.98 -2.70
C LEU A 236 -3.96 18.24 -1.85
N VAL A 237 -4.31 18.05 -0.59
CA VAL A 237 -4.58 19.16 0.34
C VAL A 237 -3.65 19.11 1.56
N VAL A 238 -3.38 20.29 2.13
CA VAL A 238 -2.78 20.45 3.44
C VAL A 238 -3.88 20.83 4.42
N VAL A 239 -3.83 20.24 5.61
CA VAL A 239 -4.77 20.51 6.70
C VAL A 239 -4.02 21.17 7.84
N ASP A 240 -4.58 22.26 8.35
CA ASP A 240 -4.15 22.84 9.64
C ASP A 240 -4.86 22.09 10.77
N PRO A 241 -4.17 21.30 11.58
CA PRO A 241 -4.82 20.50 12.62
C PRO A 241 -5.35 21.33 13.78
N ALA A 242 -4.95 22.59 13.94
CA ALA A 242 -5.43 23.47 15.00
C ALA A 242 -6.79 24.08 14.66
N THR A 243 -7.04 24.37 13.39
CA THR A 243 -8.27 25.03 12.91
C THR A 243 -9.20 24.12 12.12
N GLY A 244 -8.68 22.98 11.61
CA GLY A 244 -9.37 22.11 10.67
C GLY A 244 -9.45 22.69 9.25
N GLY A 245 -8.83 23.86 9.01
CA GLY A 245 -8.78 24.52 7.71
C GLY A 245 -7.99 23.71 6.69
N ARG A 246 -8.33 23.84 5.41
CA ARG A 246 -7.70 23.11 4.30
C ARG A 246 -7.27 24.05 3.19
N GLU A 247 -6.12 23.73 2.59
CA GLU A 247 -5.62 24.40 1.42
C GLU A 247 -5.32 23.37 0.33
N THR A 248 -5.88 23.54 -0.86
CA THR A 248 -5.57 22.72 -2.04
C THR A 248 -4.23 23.13 -2.61
N VAL A 249 -3.28 22.19 -2.62
CA VAL A 249 -1.94 22.38 -3.16
C VAL A 249 -1.93 22.12 -4.66
N THR A 250 -2.59 21.04 -5.09
CA THR A 250 -2.67 20.67 -6.51
C THR A 250 -3.88 19.79 -6.78
N ALA A 251 -4.40 19.82 -8.00
CA ALA A 251 -5.48 18.97 -8.47
C ALA A 251 -5.01 18.07 -9.62
N PHE A 252 -5.62 16.89 -9.72
CA PHE A 252 -5.28 15.86 -10.70
C PHE A 252 -6.50 15.42 -11.49
N PRO A 253 -6.32 14.98 -12.74
CA PRO A 253 -7.39 14.41 -13.55
C PRO A 253 -7.63 12.93 -13.20
N GLY A 254 -7.90 12.61 -11.95
CA GLY A 254 -8.10 11.24 -11.49
C GLY A 254 -8.53 11.18 -10.03
N TYR A 255 -9.16 10.10 -9.63
CA TYR A 255 -9.43 9.79 -8.23
C TYR A 255 -8.10 9.47 -7.54
N VAL A 256 -7.67 10.35 -6.63
CA VAL A 256 -6.34 10.26 -6.02
C VAL A 256 -6.34 9.31 -4.84
N ARG A 257 -5.38 8.37 -4.82
CA ARG A 257 -5.19 7.41 -3.76
C ARG A 257 -3.77 6.87 -3.75
N GLY A 258 -3.18 6.68 -2.56
CA GLY A 258 -1.76 6.39 -2.42
C GLY A 258 -0.92 7.65 -2.47
N LEU A 259 -0.27 7.99 -1.37
CA LEU A 259 0.57 9.17 -1.19
C LEU A 259 1.84 8.80 -0.45
N SER A 260 2.97 9.10 -1.06
CA SER A 260 4.27 8.92 -0.41
C SER A 260 5.16 10.11 -0.71
N PHE A 261 6.06 10.43 0.21
CA PHE A 261 6.97 11.56 0.10
C PHE A 261 8.43 11.14 0.07
N TRP A 262 9.24 11.88 -0.68
CA TRP A 262 10.69 11.75 -0.65
C TRP A 262 11.35 13.11 -0.87
N GLY A 263 11.96 13.64 0.18
CA GLY A 263 12.46 15.01 0.17
C GLY A 263 11.34 15.99 -0.20
N PRO A 264 11.54 16.89 -1.18
CA PRO A 264 10.53 17.87 -1.58
C PRO A 264 9.49 17.29 -2.58
N LEU A 265 9.48 15.99 -2.82
CA LEU A 265 8.59 15.36 -3.79
C LEU A 265 7.45 14.61 -3.12
N ALA A 266 6.23 14.78 -3.68
CA ALA A 266 5.07 13.92 -3.39
C ALA A 266 4.77 13.05 -4.61
N PHE A 267 4.56 11.77 -4.38
CA PHE A 267 4.12 10.78 -5.36
C PHE A 267 2.67 10.43 -5.07
N VAL A 268 1.78 10.72 -6.02
CA VAL A 268 0.33 10.59 -5.88
C VAL A 268 -0.20 9.60 -6.90
N GLY A 269 -0.88 8.56 -6.44
CA GLY A 269 -1.57 7.60 -7.30
C GLY A 269 -2.91 8.16 -7.78
N LEU A 270 -3.25 7.89 -9.03
CA LEU A 270 -4.48 8.29 -9.71
C LEU A 270 -5.21 7.07 -10.24
N SER A 271 -6.54 7.08 -10.15
CA SER A 271 -7.39 6.01 -10.65
C SER A 271 -8.47 6.53 -11.57
N ARG A 272 -8.83 5.71 -12.58
CA ARG A 272 -10.07 5.87 -13.32
C ARG A 272 -11.18 5.26 -12.48
N ILE A 273 -12.14 6.07 -12.08
CA ILE A 273 -13.34 5.57 -11.43
C ILE A 273 -14.46 5.47 -12.45
N ARG A 274 -15.26 4.41 -12.32
CA ARG A 274 -16.49 4.25 -13.08
C ARG A 274 -17.67 4.70 -12.22
N GLU A 275 -18.73 5.15 -12.85
CA GLU A 275 -19.98 5.45 -12.15
C GLU A 275 -20.58 4.14 -11.63
N THR A 276 -20.32 3.83 -10.38
CA THR A 276 -20.77 2.64 -9.66
C THR A 276 -21.43 3.06 -8.37
N SER A 277 -22.05 2.13 -7.65
CA SER A 277 -22.58 2.39 -6.30
C SER A 277 -21.52 2.90 -5.31
N VAL A 278 -20.24 2.60 -5.56
CA VAL A 278 -19.12 3.06 -4.71
C VAL A 278 -18.65 4.46 -5.11
N PHE A 279 -18.54 4.78 -6.40
CA PHE A 279 -17.93 6.02 -6.88
C PHE A 279 -18.92 7.02 -7.51
N GLY A 280 -20.19 6.64 -7.70
CA GLY A 280 -21.21 7.54 -8.26
C GLY A 280 -21.44 8.78 -7.37
N GLY A 281 -21.70 9.93 -8.02
CA GLY A 281 -22.00 11.20 -7.36
C GLY A 281 -20.81 11.95 -6.77
N LEU A 282 -19.58 11.56 -7.07
CA LEU A 282 -18.38 12.27 -6.62
C LEU A 282 -18.14 13.56 -7.44
N PRO A 283 -17.63 14.65 -6.82
CA PRO A 283 -17.38 15.92 -7.51
C PRO A 283 -16.49 15.78 -8.75
N ILE A 284 -15.48 14.92 -8.72
CA ILE A 284 -14.57 14.70 -9.85
C ILE A 284 -15.28 14.11 -11.08
N ALA A 285 -16.31 13.27 -10.88
CA ALA A 285 -17.10 12.70 -11.97
C ALA A 285 -17.91 13.77 -12.72
N ALA A 286 -18.31 14.84 -12.02
CA ALA A 286 -19.04 15.96 -12.60
C ALA A 286 -18.19 16.85 -13.51
N GLN A 287 -16.87 16.77 -13.42
CA GLN A 287 -15.97 17.64 -14.20
C GLN A 287 -15.90 17.29 -15.67
N LYS A 288 -16.53 16.19 -16.13
CA LYS A 288 -16.55 15.72 -17.53
C LYS A 288 -15.16 15.55 -18.14
N GLN A 289 -14.12 15.49 -17.33
CA GLN A 289 -12.76 15.23 -17.78
C GLN A 289 -12.54 13.72 -17.91
N GLU A 290 -11.72 13.33 -18.86
CA GLU A 290 -11.25 11.95 -18.93
C GLU A 290 -10.34 11.67 -17.72
N LEU A 291 -10.78 10.77 -16.83
CA LEU A 291 -10.00 10.40 -15.65
C LEU A 291 -8.83 9.50 -16.06
N LYS A 292 -7.69 9.74 -15.44
CA LYS A 292 -6.43 9.04 -15.72
C LYS A 292 -6.08 8.07 -14.58
N CYS A 293 -5.46 6.95 -14.94
CA CYS A 293 -4.85 6.02 -13.99
C CYS A 293 -3.33 6.13 -14.11
N GLY A 294 -2.62 6.35 -13.01
CA GLY A 294 -1.18 6.50 -13.05
C GLY A 294 -0.60 7.17 -11.81
N ILE A 295 0.51 7.86 -11.96
CA ILE A 295 1.26 8.50 -10.88
C ILE A 295 1.52 9.96 -11.27
N GLY A 296 1.18 10.90 -10.39
CA GLY A 296 1.61 12.28 -10.45
C GLY A 296 2.76 12.54 -9.50
N VAL A 297 3.77 13.29 -9.93
CA VAL A 297 4.87 13.73 -9.07
C VAL A 297 4.79 15.24 -8.90
N VAL A 298 4.73 15.71 -7.65
CA VAL A 298 4.57 17.12 -7.29
C VAL A 298 5.80 17.62 -6.54
N ASP A 299 6.30 18.79 -6.92
CA ASP A 299 7.25 19.54 -6.11
C ASP A 299 6.48 20.32 -5.03
N LEU A 300 6.68 19.97 -3.78
CA LEU A 300 5.96 20.56 -2.64
C LEU A 300 6.30 22.04 -2.41
N ARG A 301 7.46 22.52 -2.90
CA ARG A 301 7.87 23.93 -2.76
C ARG A 301 7.07 24.85 -3.68
N SER A 302 6.73 24.35 -4.85
CA SER A 302 6.00 25.12 -5.85
C SER A 302 4.52 24.71 -6.00
N GLY A 303 4.12 23.58 -5.46
CA GLY A 303 2.81 22.96 -5.66
C GLY A 303 2.56 22.47 -7.09
N ARG A 304 3.60 22.45 -7.96
CA ARG A 304 3.46 22.08 -9.37
C ARG A 304 3.72 20.61 -9.61
N GLN A 305 2.92 20.00 -10.47
CA GLN A 305 3.21 18.69 -11.00
C GLN A 305 4.43 18.75 -11.91
N LEU A 306 5.48 18.01 -11.55
CA LEU A 306 6.75 17.95 -12.29
C LEU A 306 6.73 16.88 -13.37
N ALA A 307 6.17 15.72 -13.05
CA ALA A 307 6.22 14.56 -13.90
C ALA A 307 4.94 13.73 -13.76
N SER A 308 4.68 12.87 -14.72
CA SER A 308 3.56 11.95 -14.68
C SER A 308 3.87 10.64 -15.39
N PHE A 309 3.24 9.59 -14.89
CA PHE A 309 3.13 8.27 -15.52
C PHE A 309 1.65 7.94 -15.66
N GLN A 310 1.24 7.31 -16.76
CA GLN A 310 -0.14 6.98 -17.05
C GLN A 310 -0.24 5.57 -17.67
N PHE A 311 -1.05 4.70 -17.08
CA PHE A 311 -1.50 3.47 -17.72
C PHE A 311 -2.52 3.80 -18.80
N SER A 312 -2.30 3.29 -20.01
CA SER A 312 -3.25 3.39 -21.14
C SER A 312 -4.22 2.22 -21.13
N SER A 313 -3.74 1.02 -20.74
CA SER A 313 -4.51 -0.21 -20.63
C SER A 313 -4.02 -1.09 -19.46
N GLY A 314 -4.79 -2.13 -19.11
CA GLY A 314 -4.39 -3.16 -18.15
C GLY A 314 -4.54 -2.77 -16.66
N VAL A 315 -4.44 -1.49 -16.31
CA VAL A 315 -4.59 -0.98 -14.93
C VAL A 315 -5.51 0.23 -14.94
N GLU A 316 -6.57 0.21 -14.14
CA GLU A 316 -7.53 1.32 -14.01
C GLU A 316 -7.54 1.91 -12.60
N GLU A 317 -6.99 1.20 -11.61
CA GLU A 317 -7.01 1.61 -10.20
C GLU A 317 -5.63 1.45 -9.57
N ILE A 318 -5.16 2.50 -8.91
CA ILE A 318 -4.02 2.48 -7.99
C ILE A 318 -4.57 2.55 -6.56
N PHE A 319 -4.02 1.69 -5.69
CA PHE A 319 -4.48 1.60 -4.32
C PHE A 319 -3.49 2.25 -3.33
N ALA A 320 -2.22 1.90 -3.41
CA ALA A 320 -1.16 2.49 -2.60
C ALA A 320 0.05 2.85 -3.46
N VAL A 321 0.77 3.86 -3.03
CA VAL A 321 2.07 4.30 -3.59
C VAL A 321 3.03 4.44 -2.43
N GLU A 322 4.17 3.73 -2.48
CA GLU A 322 5.22 3.83 -1.47
C GLU A 322 6.59 4.00 -2.12
N VAL A 323 7.41 4.84 -1.52
CA VAL A 323 8.79 5.07 -1.96
C VAL A 323 9.71 4.01 -1.36
N LEU A 324 10.63 3.50 -2.17
CA LEU A 324 11.79 2.70 -1.74
C LEU A 324 13.05 3.57 -1.79
N PRO A 325 13.48 4.13 -0.66
CA PRO A 325 14.66 4.98 -0.61
C PRO A 325 15.95 4.21 -0.90
N GLY A 326 16.85 4.80 -1.71
CA GLY A 326 18.17 4.21 -1.99
C GLY A 326 18.15 2.98 -2.89
N VAL A 327 16.98 2.57 -3.39
CA VAL A 327 16.80 1.50 -4.38
C VAL A 327 16.43 2.15 -5.71
N ARG A 328 17.15 1.82 -6.77
CA ARG A 328 16.93 2.41 -8.10
C ARG A 328 16.08 1.54 -9.01
N CYS A 329 16.35 0.24 -9.04
CA CYS A 329 15.64 -0.71 -9.90
C CYS A 329 15.36 -2.00 -9.13
N PRO A 330 14.28 -2.07 -8.33
CA PRO A 330 13.93 -3.27 -7.57
C PRO A 330 13.29 -4.32 -8.46
N ALA A 331 13.69 -5.58 -8.27
CA ALA A 331 12.93 -6.74 -8.71
C ALA A 331 11.90 -7.14 -7.64
N ILE A 332 10.74 -7.60 -8.05
CA ILE A 332 9.75 -8.22 -7.18
C ILE A 332 9.57 -9.68 -7.62
N ARG A 333 9.52 -10.60 -6.68
CA ARG A 333 9.05 -11.96 -6.95
C ARG A 333 7.63 -12.14 -6.43
N PRO A 334 6.72 -12.70 -7.23
CA PRO A 334 5.36 -12.97 -6.77
C PRO A 334 5.38 -14.11 -5.75
N PRO A 335 4.34 -14.26 -4.92
CA PRO A 335 4.13 -15.44 -4.12
C PRO A 335 4.12 -16.69 -5.01
N ALA A 336 4.89 -17.71 -4.64
CA ALA A 336 4.88 -18.97 -5.37
C ALA A 336 3.46 -19.55 -5.36
N THR A 337 2.93 -19.86 -6.53
CA THR A 337 1.69 -20.62 -6.62
C THR A 337 1.99 -22.07 -6.23
N PHE A 338 1.33 -22.57 -5.20
CA PHE A 338 1.49 -23.95 -4.75
C PHE A 338 1.28 -24.91 -5.95
N GLY A 339 2.33 -25.67 -6.29
CA GLY A 339 2.25 -26.78 -7.25
C GLY A 339 2.54 -26.48 -8.71
N THR A 340 3.03 -25.32 -9.09
CA THR A 340 3.17 -24.95 -10.51
C THR A 340 4.57 -24.68 -11.03
N SER A 341 5.63 -24.66 -10.23
CA SER A 341 6.97 -24.39 -10.75
C SER A 341 8.02 -25.25 -10.08
N GLU A 342 8.89 -25.81 -10.92
CA GLU A 342 10.17 -26.28 -10.48
C GLU A 342 10.94 -25.08 -9.87
N PRO A 343 11.72 -25.29 -8.80
CA PRO A 343 12.53 -24.23 -8.22
C PRO A 343 13.66 -23.86 -9.22
N GLN A 344 13.35 -22.94 -10.13
CA GLN A 344 14.30 -22.50 -11.16
C GLN A 344 15.44 -21.65 -10.59
N GLU A 345 15.30 -21.18 -9.35
CA GLU A 345 16.26 -20.27 -8.71
C GLU A 345 16.46 -20.69 -7.25
N ALA A 346 17.05 -21.87 -7.04
CA ALA A 346 17.25 -22.41 -5.69
C ALA A 346 18.02 -21.45 -4.77
N GLU A 347 18.97 -20.69 -5.32
CA GLU A 347 19.77 -19.70 -4.59
C GLU A 347 18.94 -18.58 -3.95
N ILE A 348 17.76 -18.31 -4.50
CA ILE A 348 16.83 -17.31 -3.94
C ILE A 348 16.12 -17.85 -2.71
N TRP A 349 15.84 -19.14 -2.67
CA TRP A 349 14.97 -19.75 -1.67
C TRP A 349 15.73 -20.44 -0.53
N VAL A 350 16.97 -20.85 -0.77
CA VAL A 350 17.77 -21.65 0.15
C VAL A 350 18.87 -20.78 0.75
N ALA A 351 19.04 -20.82 2.07
CA ALA A 351 20.20 -20.21 2.71
C ALA A 351 21.48 -20.92 2.21
N PRO A 352 22.58 -20.18 1.98
CA PRO A 352 23.85 -20.83 1.70
C PRO A 352 24.19 -21.80 2.84
N PRO A 353 24.77 -22.96 2.55
CA PRO A 353 25.16 -23.90 3.59
C PRO A 353 26.10 -23.19 4.58
N PRO A 354 25.92 -23.40 5.89
CA PRO A 354 26.89 -22.90 6.87
C PRO A 354 28.27 -23.41 6.53
N GLU A 355 29.33 -22.63 6.79
CA GLU A 355 30.69 -23.10 6.68
C GLU A 355 30.86 -24.33 7.57
N GLY A 356 30.87 -25.51 6.97
CA GLY A 356 30.90 -26.79 7.66
C GLY A 356 30.00 -27.86 7.02
N ASN A 357 30.31 -29.10 7.27
CA ASN A 357 29.59 -30.24 6.70
C ASN A 357 28.17 -30.33 7.29
N LEU A 358 27.11 -30.29 6.48
CA LEU A 358 25.72 -30.50 6.86
C LEU A 358 25.48 -31.88 7.55
N ASP A 359 26.36 -32.83 7.37
CA ASP A 359 26.30 -34.16 8.01
C ASP A 359 26.36 -34.10 9.54
N ARG A 360 26.54 -32.92 10.14
CA ARG A 360 26.62 -32.71 11.60
C ARG A 360 25.47 -31.91 12.19
N LEU A 361 24.38 -31.66 11.47
CA LEU A 361 23.17 -31.11 12.09
C LEU A 361 22.65 -32.15 13.10
N ALA A 362 22.72 -31.81 14.38
CA ALA A 362 22.06 -32.63 15.40
C ALA A 362 20.60 -32.84 15.02
N PRO A 363 20.05 -34.05 15.22
CA PRO A 363 18.64 -34.28 14.97
C PRO A 363 17.80 -33.24 15.73
N ILE A 364 16.94 -32.54 15.02
CA ILE A 364 15.96 -31.64 15.66
C ILE A 364 15.13 -32.51 16.60
N ALA A 365 15.23 -32.29 17.90
CA ALA A 365 14.34 -32.95 18.86
C ALA A 365 12.90 -32.69 18.39
N GLY A 366 12.16 -33.76 18.13
CA GLY A 366 10.75 -33.62 17.74
C GLY A 366 10.00 -32.86 18.80
N PRO A 367 8.89 -32.18 18.45
CA PRO A 367 8.05 -31.51 19.44
C PRO A 367 7.64 -32.50 20.53
N GLU A 368 7.79 -32.11 21.78
CA GLU A 368 7.27 -32.92 22.90
C GLU A 368 5.79 -33.20 22.67
N PRO A 369 5.33 -34.42 22.90
CA PRO A 369 3.93 -34.76 22.73
C PRO A 369 3.09 -33.91 23.68
N ILE A 370 2.06 -33.27 23.15
CA ILE A 370 1.08 -32.52 23.96
C ILE A 370 0.45 -33.50 24.92
N SER A 371 0.71 -33.35 26.22
CA SER A 371 0.03 -34.14 27.27
C SER A 371 -1.44 -33.71 27.28
N VAL A 372 -2.29 -34.61 26.81
CA VAL A 372 -3.75 -34.48 26.99
C VAL A 372 -4.04 -34.69 28.45
N VAL A 373 -4.32 -33.64 29.19
CA VAL A 373 -4.87 -33.77 30.56
C VAL A 373 -6.28 -34.27 30.37
N SER A 374 -6.48 -35.56 30.67
CA SER A 374 -7.81 -36.14 30.81
C SER A 374 -8.45 -35.58 32.09
N SER A 375 -9.44 -34.68 31.91
CA SER A 375 -10.33 -34.28 32.99
C SER A 375 -11.16 -35.49 33.41
N GLY A 376 -10.90 -35.99 34.61
CA GLY A 376 -11.77 -36.91 35.32
C GLY A 376 -12.97 -36.20 35.95
#